data_ef88642b75b204d4f94deaa3bda81ce9
#
_entry.id   ef88642b75b204d4f94deaa3bda81ce9
#
_cell.length_a   1.000
_cell.length_b   1.000
_cell.length_c   1.000
_cell.angle_alpha   90.00
_cell.angle_beta   90.00
_cell.angle_gamma   90.00
#
_symmetry.space_group_name_H-M   'P 1'
#
loop_
_entity.id
_entity.type
_entity.pdbx_description
1 polymer ?
#
loop_
_entity_poly.entity_id
_entity_poly.type
_entity_poly.pdbx_seq_one_letter_code
_entity_poly.pdbx_strand_id
1 'polypeptide(L)'
;MYTIEKLKGLFASGKIGRRDFIQGAVALGATISAATSMSSSVMASPKKGGTLRLAMSSGTTTDILDMSVSTGATSELVHGYAIYNNIVEVAADGSVVPELAETMETDDAKTWRFKVRKGVEWHNGKSLDVNDMMASVNYHRGDDSKSSIKGQLAEIADVRADGDYLVIELEGPNSDFPVMLSDYHAPVQIGDSNGKLKDPLAGIGTAGYVLKEFNPGVSASFTRNPNYWKAGHAHFDGIETTIVSDATARQQALMTDQVDCIDDV
;
A
#
# COMPACT_ATOMS: atom_id res chain seq x y z
N MET A 1 35.58 -9.52 18.21
CA MET A 1 35.10 -10.87 17.91
C MET A 1 34.16 -10.78 16.67
N TYR A 2 34.42 -11.60 15.68
CA TYR A 2 33.49 -11.67 14.53
C TYR A 2 32.25 -12.44 14.95
N THR A 3 31.08 -11.90 14.64
CA THR A 3 29.78 -12.54 14.88
C THR A 3 29.05 -12.71 13.56
N ILE A 4 28.08 -13.62 13.50
CA ILE A 4 27.25 -13.81 12.30
C ILE A 4 26.55 -12.49 11.91
N GLU A 5 26.07 -11.69 12.87
CA GLU A 5 25.43 -10.38 12.60
C GLU A 5 26.42 -9.39 11.97
N LYS A 6 27.66 -9.36 12.40
CA LYS A 6 28.69 -8.52 11.79
C LYS A 6 29.01 -8.97 10.35
N LEU A 7 29.04 -10.28 10.10
CA LEU A 7 29.19 -10.82 8.74
C LEU A 7 28.01 -10.47 7.84
N LYS A 8 26.76 -10.56 8.35
CA LYS A 8 25.57 -10.11 7.62
C LYS A 8 25.69 -8.64 7.22
N GLY A 9 26.09 -7.77 8.13
CA GLY A 9 26.28 -6.34 7.85
C GLY A 9 27.35 -6.06 6.79
N LEU A 10 28.49 -6.79 6.82
CA LEU A 10 29.53 -6.67 5.81
C LEU A 10 29.09 -7.16 4.44
N PHE A 11 28.32 -8.25 4.40
CA PHE A 11 27.78 -8.82 3.18
C PHE A 11 26.68 -7.92 2.58
N ALA A 12 25.74 -7.44 3.40
CA ALA A 12 24.70 -6.50 2.99
C ALA A 12 25.27 -5.20 2.41
N SER A 13 26.41 -4.72 2.96
CA SER A 13 27.10 -3.53 2.46
C SER A 13 28.02 -3.78 1.25
N GLY A 14 28.07 -5.01 0.73
CA GLY A 14 28.93 -5.38 -0.39
C GLY A 14 30.43 -5.44 -0.07
N LYS A 15 30.84 -5.35 1.21
CA LYS A 15 32.25 -5.39 1.65
C LYS A 15 32.85 -6.77 1.62
N ILE A 16 32.03 -7.82 1.61
CA ILE A 16 32.46 -9.22 1.42
C ILE A 16 31.55 -9.89 0.39
N GLY A 17 32.06 -10.87 -0.33
CA GLY A 17 31.33 -11.67 -1.28
C GLY A 17 30.44 -12.73 -0.62
N ARG A 18 29.50 -13.33 -1.39
CA ARG A 18 28.64 -14.43 -0.92
C ARG A 18 29.46 -15.62 -0.43
N ARG A 19 30.52 -15.96 -1.12
CA ARG A 19 31.40 -17.05 -0.74
C ARG A 19 32.08 -16.80 0.61
N ASP A 20 32.61 -15.61 0.81
CA ASP A 20 33.29 -15.22 2.05
C ASP A 20 32.31 -15.18 3.22
N PHE A 21 31.06 -14.72 2.98
CA PHE A 21 30.00 -14.76 3.97
C PHE A 21 29.71 -16.21 4.41
N ILE A 22 29.46 -17.10 3.44
CA ILE A 22 29.14 -18.51 3.75
C ILE A 22 30.30 -19.16 4.52
N GLN A 23 31.55 -18.98 4.07
CA GLN A 23 32.73 -19.52 4.75
C GLN A 23 32.88 -18.97 6.17
N GLY A 24 32.68 -17.65 6.35
CA GLY A 24 32.75 -17.01 7.65
C GLY A 24 31.64 -17.47 8.60
N ALA A 25 30.40 -17.64 8.10
CA ALA A 25 29.29 -18.14 8.91
C ALA A 25 29.50 -19.59 9.35
N VAL A 26 30.02 -20.44 8.45
CA VAL A 26 30.39 -21.84 8.79
C VAL A 26 31.51 -21.88 9.82
N ALA A 27 32.53 -21.04 9.68
CA ALA A 27 33.61 -20.93 10.66
C ALA A 27 33.11 -20.47 12.05
N LEU A 28 31.98 -19.80 12.11
CA LEU A 28 31.28 -19.37 13.35
C LEU A 28 30.24 -20.40 13.83
N GLY A 29 30.20 -21.61 13.23
CA GLY A 29 29.37 -22.72 13.69
C GLY A 29 28.02 -22.90 12.96
N ALA A 30 27.75 -22.16 11.89
CA ALA A 30 26.56 -22.40 11.07
C ALA A 30 26.76 -23.64 10.17
N THR A 31 25.68 -24.37 9.88
CA THR A 31 25.74 -25.38 8.81
C THR A 31 25.81 -24.70 7.44
N ILE A 32 26.32 -25.40 6.42
CA ILE A 32 26.38 -24.86 5.04
C ILE A 32 25.02 -24.46 4.55
N SER A 33 24.02 -25.28 4.81
CA SER A 33 22.61 -25.00 4.43
C SER A 33 22.05 -23.75 5.13
N ALA A 34 22.28 -23.60 6.44
CA ALA A 34 21.91 -22.40 7.18
C ALA A 34 22.67 -21.17 6.70
N ALA A 35 23.96 -21.24 6.45
CA ALA A 35 24.76 -20.12 5.91
C ALA A 35 24.30 -19.70 4.51
N THR A 36 23.96 -20.69 3.66
CA THR A 36 23.40 -20.42 2.32
C THR A 36 22.04 -19.72 2.40
N SER A 37 21.13 -20.21 3.26
CA SER A 37 19.83 -19.60 3.50
C SER A 37 19.97 -18.17 4.05
N MET A 38 20.86 -17.95 5.04
CA MET A 38 21.16 -16.61 5.54
C MET A 38 21.72 -15.69 4.46
N SER A 39 22.59 -16.19 3.56
CA SER A 39 23.13 -15.37 2.46
C SER A 39 22.04 -14.93 1.50
N SER A 40 21.07 -15.80 1.20
CA SER A 40 19.95 -15.46 0.33
C SER A 40 19.03 -14.43 0.97
N SER A 41 18.72 -14.56 2.26
CA SER A 41 17.88 -13.58 2.99
C SER A 41 18.57 -12.21 3.13
N VAL A 42 19.89 -12.16 3.32
CA VAL A 42 20.64 -10.88 3.35
C VAL A 42 20.64 -10.20 1.98
N MET A 43 20.80 -10.95 0.89
CA MET A 43 20.75 -10.42 -0.48
C MET A 43 19.34 -9.93 -0.86
N ALA A 44 18.30 -10.55 -0.29
CA ALA A 44 16.91 -10.14 -0.50
C ALA A 44 16.46 -8.98 0.41
N SER A 45 17.33 -8.51 1.32
CA SER A 45 16.96 -7.37 2.19
C SER A 45 16.86 -6.09 1.38
N PRO A 46 15.72 -5.37 1.45
CA PRO A 46 15.54 -4.11 0.75
C PRO A 46 16.60 -3.09 1.17
N LYS A 47 17.16 -2.37 0.20
CA LYS A 47 18.03 -1.22 0.45
C LYS A 47 17.17 0.03 0.61
N LYS A 48 17.50 0.87 1.58
CA LYS A 48 16.85 2.17 1.76
C LYS A 48 17.55 3.24 0.92
N GLY A 49 16.75 4.18 0.41
CA GLY A 49 17.25 5.36 -0.31
C GLY A 49 17.04 5.28 -1.82
N GLY A 50 17.40 6.35 -2.52
CA GLY A 50 17.24 6.50 -3.95
C GLY A 50 15.80 6.76 -4.37
N THR A 51 15.61 7.01 -5.67
CA THR A 51 14.30 7.23 -6.29
C THR A 51 13.95 6.04 -7.17
N LEU A 52 12.76 5.49 -7.02
CA LEU A 52 12.20 4.47 -7.90
C LEU A 52 11.55 5.17 -9.11
N ARG A 53 12.05 4.91 -10.31
CA ARG A 53 11.53 5.49 -11.55
C ARG A 53 10.74 4.42 -12.31
N LEU A 54 9.46 4.71 -12.59
CA LEU A 54 8.53 3.78 -13.23
C LEU A 54 8.04 4.35 -14.56
N ALA A 55 8.09 3.54 -15.63
CA ALA A 55 7.37 3.87 -16.86
C ALA A 55 6.11 2.99 -16.94
N MET A 56 4.96 3.67 -16.99
CA MET A 56 3.63 3.07 -16.93
C MET A 56 2.99 3.01 -18.31
N SER A 57 2.30 1.91 -18.64
CA SER A 57 1.69 1.70 -19.95
C SER A 57 0.43 2.52 -20.19
N SER A 58 -0.31 2.80 -19.13
CA SER A 58 -1.62 3.44 -19.21
C SER A 58 -1.78 4.59 -18.23
N GLY A 59 -2.46 5.61 -18.68
CA GLY A 59 -2.86 6.81 -17.99
C GLY A 59 -3.44 7.80 -18.99
N THR A 60 -4.33 8.67 -18.55
CA THR A 60 -5.05 9.63 -19.37
C THR A 60 -5.08 11.01 -18.75
N THR A 61 -5.33 12.04 -19.53
CA THR A 61 -5.50 13.42 -19.03
C THR A 61 -6.73 13.59 -18.13
N THR A 62 -7.56 12.56 -18.02
CA THR A 62 -8.73 12.50 -17.12
C THR A 62 -8.46 11.71 -15.86
N ASP A 63 -7.24 11.20 -15.64
CA ASP A 63 -6.86 10.53 -14.40
C ASP A 63 -7.07 11.47 -13.22
N ILE A 64 -7.61 10.94 -12.13
CA ILE A 64 -7.88 11.68 -10.89
C ILE A 64 -7.39 10.90 -9.68
N LEU A 65 -7.37 11.53 -8.53
CA LEU A 65 -6.93 10.92 -7.27
C LEU A 65 -8.07 10.31 -6.46
N ASP A 66 -9.31 10.40 -6.94
CA ASP A 66 -10.45 9.67 -6.39
C ASP A 66 -10.46 8.23 -6.89
N MET A 67 -9.89 7.34 -6.07
CA MET A 67 -9.80 5.92 -6.42
C MET A 67 -11.16 5.24 -6.57
N SER A 68 -12.22 5.76 -5.96
CA SER A 68 -13.56 5.15 -6.00
C SER A 68 -14.15 5.04 -7.42
N VAL A 69 -13.70 5.91 -8.31
CA VAL A 69 -14.14 5.97 -9.72
C VAL A 69 -12.99 5.66 -10.70
N SER A 70 -11.87 5.13 -10.20
CA SER A 70 -10.73 4.73 -11.01
C SER A 70 -11.16 3.76 -12.12
N THR A 71 -10.52 3.89 -13.27
CA THR A 71 -10.73 3.00 -14.42
C THR A 71 -9.80 1.79 -14.42
N GLY A 72 -8.92 1.70 -13.44
CA GLY A 72 -7.91 0.64 -13.33
C GLY A 72 -6.69 0.87 -14.23
N ALA A 73 -6.46 2.10 -14.71
CA ALA A 73 -5.22 2.44 -15.38
C ALA A 73 -4.03 2.19 -14.43
N THR A 74 -2.92 1.68 -14.96
CA THR A 74 -1.76 1.29 -14.14
C THR A 74 -1.22 2.46 -13.33
N SER A 75 -1.26 3.68 -13.91
CA SER A 75 -0.90 4.92 -13.22
C SER A 75 -1.78 5.16 -11.99
N GLU A 76 -3.11 5.01 -12.12
CA GLU A 76 -4.06 5.20 -11.01
C GLU A 76 -3.78 4.20 -9.88
N LEU A 77 -3.55 2.92 -10.21
CA LEU A 77 -3.23 1.88 -9.22
C LEU A 77 -1.95 2.21 -8.45
N VAL A 78 -0.86 2.56 -9.16
CA VAL A 78 0.41 2.89 -8.50
C VAL A 78 0.28 4.14 -7.63
N HIS A 79 -0.42 5.18 -8.11
CA HIS A 79 -0.65 6.40 -7.36
C HIS A 79 -1.50 6.11 -6.11
N GLY A 80 -2.57 5.32 -6.26
CA GLY A 80 -3.44 4.91 -5.16
C GLY A 80 -2.68 4.20 -4.04
N TYR A 81 -1.93 3.14 -4.37
CA TYR A 81 -1.14 2.40 -3.38
C TYR A 81 0.05 3.19 -2.80
N ALA A 82 0.58 4.17 -3.53
CA ALA A 82 1.61 5.05 -2.98
C ALA A 82 1.06 6.00 -1.90
N ILE A 83 -0.18 6.49 -2.09
CA ILE A 83 -0.82 7.52 -1.26
C ILE A 83 -1.65 6.94 -0.12
N TYR A 84 -2.44 5.87 -0.38
CA TYR A 84 -3.52 5.41 0.49
C TYR A 84 -3.25 4.01 1.06
N ASN A 85 -3.90 3.73 2.18
CA ASN A 85 -4.08 2.38 2.72
C ASN A 85 -5.57 2.07 2.83
N ASN A 86 -5.89 0.77 2.96
CA ASN A 86 -7.24 0.26 3.11
C ASN A 86 -7.55 -0.11 4.57
N ILE A 87 -8.80 -0.45 4.87
CA ILE A 87 -9.20 -0.97 6.19
C ILE A 87 -8.49 -2.30 6.46
N VAL A 88 -8.46 -3.17 5.46
CA VAL A 88 -7.78 -4.46 5.45
C VAL A 88 -6.95 -4.61 4.18
N GLU A 89 -6.01 -5.54 4.15
CA GLU A 89 -5.20 -5.86 2.98
C GLU A 89 -5.18 -7.38 2.72
N VAL A 90 -4.81 -7.78 1.51
CA VAL A 90 -4.56 -9.18 1.17
C VAL A 90 -3.07 -9.46 1.33
N ALA A 91 -2.74 -10.37 2.25
CA ALA A 91 -1.36 -10.79 2.49
C ALA A 91 -0.82 -11.66 1.34
N ALA A 92 0.50 -11.89 1.33
CA ALA A 92 1.17 -12.67 0.27
C ALA A 92 0.69 -14.12 0.15
N ASP A 93 0.08 -14.69 1.20
CA ASP A 93 -0.50 -16.03 1.21
C ASP A 93 -1.98 -16.04 0.77
N GLY A 94 -2.54 -14.88 0.41
CA GLY A 94 -3.93 -14.69 -0.01
C GLY A 94 -4.92 -14.49 1.15
N SER A 95 -4.47 -14.50 2.41
CA SER A 95 -5.34 -14.21 3.55
C SER A 95 -5.67 -12.72 3.64
N VAL A 96 -6.88 -12.39 4.09
CA VAL A 96 -7.27 -11.02 4.42
C VAL A 96 -6.80 -10.71 5.84
N VAL A 97 -6.03 -9.65 5.98
CA VAL A 97 -5.46 -9.22 7.26
C VAL A 97 -5.78 -7.75 7.55
N PRO A 98 -5.87 -7.35 8.83
CA PRO A 98 -6.05 -5.96 9.20
C PRO A 98 -4.93 -5.05 8.67
N GLU A 99 -5.28 -3.89 8.10
CA GLU A 99 -4.33 -2.85 7.68
C GLU A 99 -4.49 -1.57 8.51
N LEU A 100 -5.36 -0.63 8.14
CA LEU A 100 -5.71 0.51 9.00
C LEU A 100 -6.63 0.10 10.17
N ALA A 101 -7.30 -1.02 10.07
CA ALA A 101 -7.80 -1.71 11.24
C ALA A 101 -6.64 -2.31 12.05
N GLU A 102 -6.74 -2.32 13.38
CA GLU A 102 -5.86 -3.07 14.29
C GLU A 102 -6.35 -4.50 14.46
N THR A 103 -7.68 -4.68 14.53
CA THR A 103 -8.39 -5.97 14.59
C THR A 103 -9.57 -5.98 13.65
N MET A 104 -9.98 -7.18 13.27
CA MET A 104 -11.16 -7.48 12.48
C MET A 104 -11.88 -8.64 13.16
N GLU A 105 -13.14 -8.43 13.57
CA GLU A 105 -13.88 -9.33 14.44
C GLU A 105 -15.32 -9.52 13.95
N THR A 106 -15.84 -10.74 14.05
CA THR A 106 -17.25 -11.10 13.85
C THR A 106 -17.60 -12.38 14.59
N ASP A 107 -18.81 -12.50 15.12
CA ASP A 107 -19.32 -13.73 15.72
C ASP A 107 -20.30 -14.46 14.78
N ASP A 108 -20.87 -13.74 13.81
CA ASP A 108 -22.01 -14.20 13.00
C ASP A 108 -21.80 -14.01 11.48
N ALA A 109 -20.64 -13.53 11.08
CA ALA A 109 -20.31 -13.10 9.70
C ALA A 109 -21.30 -12.07 9.12
N LYS A 110 -22.15 -11.47 9.94
CA LYS A 110 -23.11 -10.44 9.58
C LYS A 110 -22.73 -9.09 10.16
N THR A 111 -22.30 -9.06 11.43
CA THR A 111 -21.86 -7.86 12.11
C THR A 111 -20.32 -7.87 12.20
N TRP A 112 -19.68 -7.03 11.42
CA TRP A 112 -18.23 -6.89 11.37
C TRP A 112 -17.77 -5.68 12.18
N ARG A 113 -16.73 -5.86 12.99
CA ARG A 113 -16.13 -4.84 13.85
C ARG A 113 -14.66 -4.67 13.49
N PHE A 114 -14.27 -3.47 13.10
CA PHE A 114 -12.90 -3.10 12.74
C PHE A 114 -12.39 -2.06 13.71
N LYS A 115 -11.42 -2.41 14.56
CA LYS A 115 -10.82 -1.48 15.50
C LYS A 115 -9.82 -0.58 14.79
N VAL A 116 -9.96 0.74 14.91
CA VAL A 116 -9.05 1.70 14.31
C VAL A 116 -7.63 1.55 14.87
N ARG A 117 -6.63 1.46 14.00
CA ARG A 117 -5.21 1.40 14.38
C ARG A 117 -4.77 2.72 14.99
N LYS A 118 -4.14 2.65 16.16
CA LYS A 118 -3.57 3.81 16.84
C LYS A 118 -2.21 4.20 16.24
N GLY A 119 -1.87 5.49 16.32
CA GLY A 119 -0.57 6.02 15.89
C GLY A 119 -0.40 6.15 14.38
N VAL A 120 -1.48 6.05 13.61
CA VAL A 120 -1.48 6.35 12.18
C VAL A 120 -1.76 7.83 11.97
N GLU A 121 -0.91 8.47 11.17
CA GLU A 121 -1.06 9.87 10.78
C GLU A 121 -1.28 9.98 9.28
N TRP A 122 -2.17 10.89 8.90
CA TRP A 122 -2.31 11.34 7.53
C TRP A 122 -1.09 12.16 7.10
N HIS A 123 -0.85 12.27 5.80
CA HIS A 123 0.27 13.07 5.24
C HIS A 123 0.26 14.53 5.69
N ASN A 124 -0.89 15.04 6.14
CA ASN A 124 -1.05 16.39 6.68
C ASN A 124 -0.93 16.47 8.22
N GLY A 125 -0.57 15.37 8.89
CA GLY A 125 -0.38 15.30 10.34
C GLY A 125 -1.65 15.10 11.17
N LYS A 126 -2.85 15.00 10.55
CA LYS A 126 -4.08 14.59 11.27
C LYS A 126 -3.92 13.13 11.71
N SER A 127 -4.38 12.78 12.90
CA SER A 127 -4.48 11.37 13.30
C SER A 127 -5.67 10.70 12.62
N LEU A 128 -5.50 9.42 12.24
CA LEU A 128 -6.58 8.56 11.77
C LEU A 128 -7.61 8.34 12.88
N ASP A 129 -8.88 8.43 12.55
CA ASP A 129 -9.99 8.13 13.47
C ASP A 129 -11.10 7.30 12.78
N VAL A 130 -12.08 6.87 13.58
CA VAL A 130 -13.18 6.02 13.10
C VAL A 130 -14.07 6.74 12.07
N ASN A 131 -14.16 8.07 12.12
CA ASN A 131 -14.97 8.84 11.17
C ASN A 131 -14.35 8.81 9.77
N ASP A 132 -13.01 8.72 9.67
CA ASP A 132 -12.33 8.57 8.39
C ASP A 132 -12.72 7.24 7.72
N MET A 133 -12.68 6.14 8.47
CA MET A 133 -13.10 4.82 7.97
C MET A 133 -14.60 4.79 7.61
N MET A 134 -15.44 5.35 8.49
CA MET A 134 -16.89 5.41 8.28
C MET A 134 -17.24 6.24 7.04
N ALA A 135 -16.61 7.40 6.86
CA ALA A 135 -16.81 8.25 5.71
C ALA A 135 -16.41 7.55 4.41
N SER A 136 -15.28 6.81 4.44
CA SER A 136 -14.77 6.08 3.28
C SER A 136 -15.73 4.99 2.85
N VAL A 137 -16.24 4.16 3.77
CA VAL A 137 -17.23 3.14 3.43
C VAL A 137 -18.53 3.78 2.92
N ASN A 138 -19.03 4.83 3.57
CA ASN A 138 -20.27 5.51 3.17
C ASN A 138 -20.16 6.21 1.81
N TYR A 139 -18.96 6.59 1.37
CA TYR A 139 -18.75 7.22 0.06
C TYR A 139 -19.14 6.30 -1.11
N HIS A 140 -19.03 4.99 -0.93
CA HIS A 140 -19.41 4.00 -1.95
C HIS A 140 -20.92 3.70 -1.96
N ARG A 141 -21.69 4.20 -0.99
CA ARG A 141 -23.10 3.84 -0.73
C ARG A 141 -24.05 4.98 -1.10
N GLY A 142 -25.33 4.66 -1.16
CA GLY A 142 -26.38 5.63 -1.49
C GLY A 142 -26.59 5.83 -2.99
N ASP A 143 -27.74 6.41 -3.35
CA ASP A 143 -28.19 6.49 -4.74
C ASP A 143 -27.27 7.35 -5.62
N ASP A 144 -26.71 8.42 -5.05
CA ASP A 144 -25.86 9.38 -5.76
C ASP A 144 -24.40 8.93 -5.92
N SER A 145 -23.99 7.82 -5.26
CA SER A 145 -22.61 7.32 -5.34
C SER A 145 -22.26 6.92 -6.78
N LYS A 146 -21.09 7.39 -7.24
CA LYS A 146 -20.48 7.05 -8.55
C LYS A 146 -19.44 5.95 -8.43
N SER A 147 -19.24 5.39 -7.25
CA SER A 147 -18.25 4.38 -6.99
C SER A 147 -18.39 3.15 -7.89
N SER A 148 -17.27 2.71 -8.44
CA SER A 148 -17.16 1.49 -9.27
C SER A 148 -17.52 0.22 -8.49
N ILE A 149 -17.35 0.23 -7.17
CA ILE A 149 -17.67 -0.91 -6.27
C ILE A 149 -19.00 -0.75 -5.53
N LYS A 150 -19.83 0.24 -5.90
CA LYS A 150 -21.15 0.45 -5.27
C LYS A 150 -21.98 -0.83 -5.20
N GLY A 151 -22.01 -1.59 -6.29
CA GLY A 151 -22.77 -2.85 -6.35
C GLY A 151 -22.22 -3.94 -5.42
N GLN A 152 -20.90 -4.00 -5.24
CA GLN A 152 -20.23 -4.97 -4.37
C GLN A 152 -20.49 -4.69 -2.89
N LEU A 153 -20.68 -3.43 -2.52
CA LEU A 153 -20.98 -3.01 -1.15
C LEU A 153 -22.49 -2.81 -0.87
N ALA A 154 -23.35 -3.22 -1.81
CA ALA A 154 -24.80 -3.09 -1.67
C ALA A 154 -25.40 -3.93 -0.53
N GLU A 155 -24.70 -4.99 -0.09
CA GLU A 155 -25.11 -5.84 1.04
C GLU A 155 -24.93 -5.16 2.41
N ILE A 156 -24.32 -4.00 2.49
CA ILE A 156 -24.15 -3.25 3.74
C ILE A 156 -25.49 -2.59 4.12
N ALA A 157 -26.09 -3.06 5.21
CA ALA A 157 -27.31 -2.49 5.78
C ALA A 157 -27.02 -1.22 6.58
N ASP A 158 -25.99 -1.23 7.45
CA ASP A 158 -25.64 -0.10 8.32
C ASP A 158 -24.12 0.06 8.48
N VAL A 159 -23.68 1.29 8.67
CA VAL A 159 -22.30 1.64 9.01
C VAL A 159 -22.31 2.67 10.13
N ARG A 160 -21.69 2.35 11.27
CA ARG A 160 -21.64 3.25 12.43
C ARG A 160 -20.31 3.19 13.17
N ALA A 161 -20.04 4.22 13.94
CA ALA A 161 -18.94 4.25 14.90
C ALA A 161 -19.42 3.77 16.27
N ASP A 162 -18.61 2.92 16.93
CA ASP A 162 -18.82 2.49 18.32
C ASP A 162 -17.48 2.63 19.06
N GLY A 163 -17.26 3.78 19.66
CA GLY A 163 -15.95 4.16 20.21
C GLY A 163 -14.88 4.19 19.12
N ASP A 164 -13.84 3.37 19.27
CA ASP A 164 -12.76 3.22 18.30
C ASP A 164 -13.04 2.14 17.25
N TYR A 165 -14.25 1.59 17.19
CA TYR A 165 -14.63 0.57 16.23
C TYR A 165 -15.51 1.14 15.12
N LEU A 166 -15.15 0.85 13.88
CA LEU A 166 -16.08 0.87 12.75
C LEU A 166 -16.91 -0.41 12.82
N VAL A 167 -18.22 -0.27 12.88
CA VAL A 167 -19.14 -1.40 12.85
C VAL A 167 -19.91 -1.37 11.54
N ILE A 168 -19.84 -2.49 10.81
CA ILE A 168 -20.57 -2.68 9.54
C ILE A 168 -21.54 -3.83 9.75
N GLU A 169 -22.82 -3.59 9.51
CA GLU A 169 -23.87 -4.59 9.53
C GLU A 169 -24.31 -4.91 8.11
N LEU A 170 -24.34 -6.20 7.76
CA LEU A 170 -24.75 -6.69 6.44
C LEU A 170 -26.23 -7.10 6.46
N GLU A 171 -26.87 -7.18 5.30
CA GLU A 171 -28.22 -7.72 5.13
C GLU A 171 -28.28 -9.19 5.54
N GLY A 172 -27.26 -9.97 5.26
CA GLY A 172 -27.10 -11.37 5.59
C GLY A 172 -25.66 -11.74 5.92
N PRO A 173 -25.40 -12.94 6.48
CA PRO A 173 -24.03 -13.36 6.80
C PRO A 173 -23.19 -13.57 5.54
N ASN A 174 -21.98 -13.00 5.54
CA ASN A 174 -20.96 -13.14 4.48
C ASN A 174 -19.57 -13.16 5.11
N SER A 175 -18.93 -14.33 5.12
CA SER A 175 -17.58 -14.52 5.67
C SER A 175 -16.48 -13.87 4.80
N ASP A 176 -16.75 -13.65 3.52
CA ASP A 176 -15.80 -13.09 2.56
C ASP A 176 -15.92 -11.56 2.44
N PHE A 177 -16.90 -10.95 3.14
CA PHE A 177 -17.12 -9.51 3.08
C PHE A 177 -15.85 -8.67 3.28
N PRO A 178 -14.94 -8.97 4.23
CA PRO A 178 -13.79 -8.11 4.46
C PRO A 178 -12.88 -7.94 3.24
N VAL A 179 -12.84 -8.91 2.31
CA VAL A 179 -12.01 -8.77 1.09
C VAL A 179 -12.44 -7.57 0.24
N MET A 180 -13.72 -7.20 0.27
CA MET A 180 -14.23 -6.04 -0.47
C MET A 180 -13.61 -4.73 0.03
N LEU A 181 -13.21 -4.67 1.30
CA LEU A 181 -12.57 -3.51 1.91
C LEU A 181 -11.05 -3.42 1.62
N SER A 182 -10.48 -4.40 0.91
CA SER A 182 -9.10 -4.37 0.39
C SER A 182 -9.02 -3.96 -1.08
N ASP A 183 -10.16 -3.76 -1.75
CA ASP A 183 -10.21 -3.33 -3.14
C ASP A 183 -9.55 -1.95 -3.31
N TYR A 184 -8.82 -1.74 -4.40
CA TYR A 184 -8.11 -0.47 -4.66
C TYR A 184 -9.04 0.72 -4.83
N HIS A 185 -10.33 0.50 -5.09
CA HIS A 185 -11.34 1.56 -5.11
C HIS A 185 -11.79 1.98 -3.72
N ALA A 186 -11.48 1.20 -2.67
CA ALA A 186 -11.94 1.42 -1.30
C ALA A 186 -10.85 1.90 -0.32
N PRO A 187 -9.93 2.81 -0.71
CA PRO A 187 -8.97 3.33 0.24
C PRO A 187 -9.66 4.15 1.33
N VAL A 188 -9.06 4.17 2.51
CA VAL A 188 -9.52 5.09 3.56
C VAL A 188 -9.04 6.51 3.22
N GLN A 189 -9.95 7.47 3.34
CA GLN A 189 -9.73 8.88 3.07
C GLN A 189 -10.25 9.74 4.24
N ILE A 190 -9.85 11.02 4.29
CA ILE A 190 -10.21 11.90 5.40
C ILE A 190 -11.70 12.20 5.40
N GLY A 191 -12.37 11.80 6.49
CA GLY A 191 -13.76 12.10 6.76
C GLY A 191 -13.98 13.35 7.60
N ASP A 192 -15.25 13.76 7.66
CA ASP A 192 -15.76 14.73 8.62
C ASP A 192 -16.59 14.03 9.72
N SER A 193 -17.01 14.79 10.72
CA SER A 193 -17.85 14.29 11.83
C SER A 193 -19.23 13.80 11.40
N ASN A 194 -19.65 14.07 10.16
CA ASN A 194 -20.95 13.66 9.61
C ASN A 194 -20.83 12.39 8.75
N GLY A 195 -19.64 11.75 8.72
CA GLY A 195 -19.40 10.55 7.92
C GLY A 195 -19.32 10.80 6.42
N LYS A 196 -18.87 11.98 6.00
CA LYS A 196 -18.65 12.34 4.60
C LYS A 196 -17.17 12.60 4.35
N LEU A 197 -16.67 12.24 3.16
CA LEU A 197 -15.33 12.61 2.74
C LEU A 197 -15.18 14.12 2.61
N LYS A 198 -14.04 14.66 3.05
CA LYS A 198 -13.75 16.09 2.93
C LYS A 198 -13.37 16.48 1.51
N ASP A 199 -12.41 15.78 0.94
CA ASP A 199 -11.91 16.03 -0.41
C ASP A 199 -11.26 14.75 -0.97
N PRO A 200 -11.98 13.96 -1.77
CA PRO A 200 -11.44 12.73 -2.35
C PRO A 200 -10.36 12.97 -3.41
N LEU A 201 -10.17 14.23 -3.88
CA LEU A 201 -9.17 14.59 -4.88
C LEU A 201 -7.88 15.15 -4.27
N ALA A 202 -7.82 15.31 -2.94
CA ALA A 202 -6.68 15.98 -2.28
C ALA A 202 -5.34 15.24 -2.40
N GLY A 203 -5.33 13.91 -2.69
CA GLY A 203 -4.11 13.11 -2.70
C GLY A 203 -3.43 13.02 -1.33
N ILE A 204 -4.22 13.11 -0.25
CA ILE A 204 -3.74 13.02 1.13
C ILE A 204 -4.14 11.67 1.69
N GLY A 205 -3.17 10.81 1.94
CA GLY A 205 -3.37 9.46 2.45
C GLY A 205 -2.56 9.18 3.71
N THR A 206 -2.46 7.89 4.04
CA THR A 206 -1.72 7.36 5.19
C THR A 206 -0.55 6.47 4.79
N ALA A 207 -0.37 6.24 3.47
CA ALA A 207 0.61 5.29 2.97
C ALA A 207 2.04 5.83 2.95
N GLY A 208 2.94 5.02 2.39
CA GLY A 208 4.38 5.22 2.49
C GLY A 208 4.95 6.41 1.72
N TYR A 209 4.15 7.05 0.84
CA TYR A 209 4.63 8.14 0.00
C TYR A 209 3.65 9.30 -0.08
N VAL A 210 4.18 10.51 0.06
CA VAL A 210 3.44 11.78 -0.01
C VAL A 210 3.51 12.30 -1.43
N LEU A 211 2.37 12.59 -2.03
CA LEU A 211 2.27 13.20 -3.35
C LEU A 211 2.93 14.58 -3.37
N LYS A 212 3.76 14.85 -4.36
CA LYS A 212 4.43 16.14 -4.59
C LYS A 212 3.89 16.83 -5.82
N GLU A 213 3.74 16.10 -6.90
CA GLU A 213 3.25 16.61 -8.16
C GLU A 213 2.40 15.55 -8.85
N PHE A 214 1.32 15.97 -9.47
CA PHE A 214 0.44 15.11 -10.26
C PHE A 214 0.07 15.82 -11.55
N ASN A 215 0.51 15.26 -12.68
CA ASN A 215 0.19 15.69 -14.03
C ASN A 215 -0.60 14.57 -14.71
N PRO A 216 -1.94 14.62 -14.74
CA PRO A 216 -2.79 13.55 -15.28
C PRO A 216 -2.37 13.12 -16.68
N GLY A 217 -2.21 11.80 -16.88
CA GLY A 217 -1.81 11.20 -18.15
C GLY A 217 -0.36 11.44 -18.55
N VAL A 218 0.46 12.08 -17.72
CA VAL A 218 1.86 12.41 -18.02
C VAL A 218 2.80 11.83 -16.97
N SER A 219 2.69 12.29 -15.72
CA SER A 219 3.64 11.93 -14.67
C SER A 219 3.10 12.21 -13.27
N ALA A 220 3.68 11.53 -12.27
CA ALA A 220 3.54 11.95 -10.89
C ALA A 220 4.87 11.77 -10.14
N SER A 221 5.05 12.52 -9.05
CA SER A 221 6.20 12.38 -8.17
C SER A 221 5.79 12.37 -6.71
N PHE A 222 6.53 11.59 -5.94
CA PHE A 222 6.24 11.33 -4.52
C PHE A 222 7.53 11.39 -3.71
N THR A 223 7.41 11.76 -2.43
CA THR A 223 8.50 11.64 -1.45
C THR A 223 8.09 10.67 -0.35
N ARG A 224 9.08 9.99 0.25
CA ARG A 224 8.82 9.10 1.38
C ARG A 224 8.08 9.83 2.50
N ASN A 225 7.05 9.18 3.04
CA ASN A 225 6.41 9.60 4.27
C ASN A 225 7.34 9.26 5.47
N PRO A 226 7.89 10.28 6.18
CA PRO A 226 8.79 10.02 7.29
C PRO A 226 8.08 9.37 8.49
N ASN A 227 6.76 9.54 8.60
CA ASN A 227 5.93 9.06 9.69
C ASN A 227 5.10 7.83 9.30
N TYR A 228 5.55 7.08 8.26
CA TYR A 228 4.80 5.90 7.85
C TYR A 228 4.75 4.85 8.97
N TRP A 229 3.53 4.52 9.39
CA TRP A 229 3.26 3.65 10.52
C TRP A 229 3.69 2.19 10.30
N LYS A 230 3.77 1.73 9.05
CA LYS A 230 4.08 0.34 8.68
C LYS A 230 5.59 0.15 8.61
N ALA A 231 6.18 -0.33 9.70
CA ALA A 231 7.62 -0.51 9.82
C ALA A 231 8.17 -1.48 8.76
N GLY A 232 9.34 -1.17 8.21
CA GLY A 232 9.99 -2.03 7.20
C GLY A 232 9.45 -1.84 5.78
N HIS A 233 8.66 -0.82 5.54
CA HIS A 233 8.12 -0.43 4.22
C HIS A 233 8.65 0.94 3.79
N ALA A 234 8.24 1.42 2.61
CA ALA A 234 8.65 2.70 2.01
C ALA A 234 10.19 2.83 1.94
N HIS A 235 10.83 1.95 1.18
CA HIS A 235 12.29 1.84 1.14
C HIS A 235 12.97 2.96 0.35
N PHE A 236 12.34 3.47 -0.72
CA PHE A 236 12.89 4.54 -1.56
C PHE A 236 12.68 5.91 -0.90
N ASP A 237 13.53 6.88 -1.22
CA ASP A 237 13.34 8.28 -0.79
C ASP A 237 12.23 8.97 -1.57
N GLY A 238 11.99 8.51 -2.81
CA GLY A 238 10.92 9.01 -3.67
C GLY A 238 10.51 7.99 -4.72
N ILE A 239 9.39 8.28 -5.38
CA ILE A 239 8.91 7.56 -6.56
C ILE A 239 8.63 8.61 -7.65
N GLU A 240 9.03 8.31 -8.87
CA GLU A 240 8.68 9.06 -10.07
C GLU A 240 8.01 8.13 -11.06
N THR A 241 6.84 8.52 -11.54
CA THR A 241 6.11 7.78 -12.56
C THR A 241 6.00 8.61 -13.84
N THR A 242 6.15 7.98 -14.99
CA THR A 242 5.97 8.59 -16.30
C THR A 242 5.10 7.68 -17.16
N ILE A 243 4.15 8.25 -17.88
CA ILE A 243 3.32 7.49 -18.81
C ILE A 243 4.04 7.38 -20.15
N VAL A 244 4.30 6.14 -20.59
CA VAL A 244 4.94 5.81 -21.86
C VAL A 244 4.12 4.71 -22.50
N SER A 245 3.15 5.04 -23.35
CA SER A 245 2.17 4.08 -23.90
C SER A 245 2.79 3.09 -24.89
N ASP A 246 3.88 3.45 -25.58
CA ASP A 246 4.57 2.57 -26.52
C ASP A 246 5.45 1.55 -25.78
N ALA A 247 5.18 0.25 -25.96
CA ALA A 247 5.89 -0.84 -25.27
C ALA A 247 7.40 -0.85 -25.65
N THR A 248 7.74 -0.57 -26.91
CA THR A 248 9.13 -0.53 -27.36
C THR A 248 9.89 0.60 -26.66
N ALA A 249 9.27 1.78 -26.54
CA ALA A 249 9.86 2.92 -25.84
C ALA A 249 10.04 2.61 -24.36
N ARG A 250 9.07 1.94 -23.68
CA ARG A 250 9.23 1.51 -22.28
C ARG A 250 10.39 0.53 -22.11
N GLN A 251 10.49 -0.49 -22.98
CA GLN A 251 11.60 -1.43 -22.94
C GLN A 251 12.96 -0.74 -23.16
N GLN A 252 13.05 0.19 -24.12
CA GLN A 252 14.26 0.98 -24.33
C GLN A 252 14.64 1.82 -23.11
N ALA A 253 13.66 2.46 -22.47
CA ALA A 253 13.89 3.24 -21.25
C ALA A 253 14.46 2.37 -20.11
N LEU A 254 13.94 1.14 -19.95
CA LEU A 254 14.46 0.18 -18.97
C LEU A 254 15.88 -0.30 -19.35
N MET A 255 16.11 -0.66 -20.60
CA MET A 255 17.41 -1.15 -21.08
C MET A 255 18.52 -0.09 -21.01
N THR A 256 18.17 1.18 -21.04
CA THR A 256 19.10 2.34 -20.98
C THR A 256 19.16 2.99 -19.61
N ASP A 257 18.66 2.35 -18.56
CA ASP A 257 18.63 2.83 -17.18
C ASP A 257 17.93 4.20 -17.00
N GLN A 258 17.03 4.58 -17.90
CA GLN A 258 16.18 5.76 -17.73
C GLN A 258 15.09 5.55 -16.70
N VAL A 259 14.59 4.30 -16.58
CA VAL A 259 13.66 3.86 -15.55
C VAL A 259 14.16 2.56 -14.92
N ASP A 260 13.66 2.26 -13.72
CA ASP A 260 14.05 1.10 -12.93
C ASP A 260 13.07 -0.07 -13.08
N CYS A 261 11.83 0.24 -13.49
CA CYS A 261 10.78 -0.75 -13.70
C CYS A 261 9.76 -0.27 -14.74
N ILE A 262 9.12 -1.23 -15.40
CA ILE A 262 8.00 -1.03 -16.31
C ILE A 262 6.88 -2.01 -15.95
N ASP A 263 5.63 -1.67 -16.24
CA ASP A 263 4.45 -2.46 -15.86
C ASP A 263 4.05 -3.53 -16.88
N ASP A 264 4.43 -3.35 -18.16
CA ASP A 264 4.05 -4.23 -19.27
C ASP A 264 5.13 -4.25 -20.36
N VAL A 265 5.26 -5.37 -21.09
CA VAL A 265 6.28 -5.64 -22.11
C VAL A 265 5.69 -6.11 -23.43
#